data_70f95fe558018a43be1ca6d719ca92c3
#
_entry.id   70f95fe558018a43be1ca6d719ca92c3
#
_cell.length_a   1.000
_cell.length_b   1.000
_cell.length_c   1.000
_cell.angle_alpha   90.00
_cell.angle_beta   90.00
_cell.angle_gamma   90.00
#
_symmetry.space_group_name_H-M   'P 1'
#
loop_
_entity.id
_entity.type
_entity.pdbx_description
1 polymer ?
#
loop_
_entity_poly.entity_id
_entity_poly.type
_entity_poly.pdbx_seq_one_letter_code
_entity_poly.pdbx_strand_id
1 'polypeptide(L)'
;MRNRSNSFDVAVVGAGAIGLAVAWRAAQRGLRVVVLERAADIGTGTTPVAAGMIAPISEALATERPLTRLGLASARAYPDFVAELTEVSGADTGYLNCGTLFAARDPDEAEALLRELALRERLGLPARRLRPSEARRLEPALAPTLRLGLEIPDDHAIEPRKLTAALGRAVARTGVEVRLNATVTGLTMRADRLTGLGLADGDDLSAEHVVMAAGVWTHTVTGLPEEARVPIHPVKGQILRLHDPNGPGLLTRALRVTGAYLVPRGDGRYVLGATMEERGFDTTVTAGGVFELLRHAFEVLPSVTELVIDELSAGLRPTTPDNAPAIGPGAVPGLHWATGHFRHGILLTPVTAEIVVAGLMGEDPGELAADFAPTRFSGLPVAA
;
A
#
# COMPACT_ATOMS: atom_id res chain seq x y z
N MET A 1 41.63 3.94 -3.30
CA MET A 1 40.96 2.64 -3.04
C MET A 1 39.57 2.95 -2.52
N ARG A 2 38.50 2.66 -3.27
CA ARG A 2 37.12 2.82 -2.77
C ARG A 2 36.92 1.83 -1.62
N ASN A 3 36.47 2.32 -0.49
CA ASN A 3 36.18 1.50 0.69
C ASN A 3 35.05 0.52 0.30
N ARG A 4 35.36 -0.79 0.15
CA ARG A 4 34.41 -1.82 -0.25
C ARG A 4 33.17 -1.90 0.67
N SER A 5 33.24 -1.31 1.88
CA SER A 5 32.16 -1.30 2.86
C SER A 5 30.96 -0.41 2.46
N ASN A 6 31.16 0.58 1.56
CA ASN A 6 30.12 1.53 1.13
C ASN A 6 29.76 1.40 -0.38
N SER A 7 29.93 0.23 -0.98
CA SER A 7 29.57 -0.02 -2.39
C SER A 7 28.57 -1.16 -2.47
N PHE A 8 27.46 -0.93 -3.16
CA PHE A 8 26.33 -1.86 -3.28
C PHE A 8 25.90 -1.97 -4.76
N ASP A 9 25.25 -3.07 -5.13
CA ASP A 9 24.60 -3.19 -6.42
C ASP A 9 23.32 -2.33 -6.41
N VAL A 10 22.58 -2.38 -5.29
CA VAL A 10 21.31 -1.66 -5.14
C VAL A 10 21.25 -0.93 -3.79
N ALA A 11 20.87 0.34 -3.82
CA ALA A 11 20.44 1.11 -2.65
C ALA A 11 18.93 1.38 -2.73
N VAL A 12 18.18 0.91 -1.73
CA VAL A 12 16.73 1.14 -1.61
C VAL A 12 16.49 2.28 -0.63
N VAL A 13 15.83 3.34 -1.05
CA VAL A 13 15.49 4.50 -0.22
C VAL A 13 14.09 4.35 0.34
N GLY A 14 14.00 4.07 1.64
CA GLY A 14 12.76 3.84 2.40
C GLY A 14 12.52 2.37 2.75
N ALA A 15 12.26 2.11 4.04
CA ALA A 15 11.97 0.80 4.62
C ALA A 15 10.49 0.59 4.92
N GLY A 16 9.59 1.07 4.06
CA GLY A 16 8.18 0.70 4.03
C GLY A 16 7.96 -0.68 3.41
N ALA A 17 6.70 -1.16 3.34
CA ALA A 17 6.38 -2.47 2.77
C ALA A 17 6.95 -2.64 1.35
N ILE A 18 6.84 -1.62 0.51
CA ILE A 18 7.35 -1.64 -0.88
C ILE A 18 8.87 -1.76 -0.91
N GLY A 19 9.61 -0.88 -0.19
CA GLY A 19 11.07 -0.90 -0.20
C GLY A 19 11.66 -2.19 0.37
N LEU A 20 11.07 -2.71 1.46
CA LEU A 20 11.49 -3.98 2.05
C LEU A 20 11.21 -5.17 1.12
N ALA A 21 10.07 -5.20 0.44
CA ALA A 21 9.76 -6.27 -0.51
C ALA A 21 10.73 -6.25 -1.72
N VAL A 22 11.02 -5.06 -2.27
CA VAL A 22 12.03 -4.91 -3.33
C VAL A 22 13.40 -5.38 -2.86
N ALA A 23 13.84 -4.95 -1.67
CA ALA A 23 15.13 -5.33 -1.12
C ALA A 23 15.25 -6.85 -0.92
N TRP A 24 14.19 -7.48 -0.37
CA TRP A 24 14.12 -8.93 -0.19
C TRP A 24 14.23 -9.68 -1.52
N ARG A 25 13.42 -9.32 -2.51
CA ARG A 25 13.43 -9.95 -3.84
C ARG A 25 14.75 -9.71 -4.59
N ALA A 26 15.33 -8.51 -4.49
CA ALA A 26 16.63 -8.21 -5.10
C ALA A 26 17.78 -9.06 -4.48
N ALA A 27 17.77 -9.22 -3.16
CA ALA A 27 18.74 -10.09 -2.47
C ALA A 27 18.59 -11.57 -2.84
N GLN A 28 17.37 -12.07 -3.04
CA GLN A 28 17.13 -13.43 -3.54
C GLN A 28 17.70 -13.66 -4.95
N ARG A 29 17.85 -12.58 -5.74
CA ARG A 29 18.50 -12.61 -7.07
C ARG A 29 20.03 -12.45 -6.97
N GLY A 30 20.60 -12.46 -5.76
CA GLY A 30 22.04 -12.39 -5.50
C GLY A 30 22.63 -10.98 -5.52
N LEU A 31 21.82 -9.92 -5.58
CA LEU A 31 22.28 -8.55 -5.54
C LEU A 31 22.69 -8.15 -4.10
N ARG A 32 23.77 -7.38 -3.98
CA ARG A 32 24.18 -6.77 -2.73
C ARG A 32 23.40 -5.50 -2.46
N VAL A 33 22.47 -5.57 -1.50
CA VAL A 33 21.46 -4.53 -1.25
C VAL A 33 21.71 -3.81 0.07
N VAL A 34 21.52 -2.50 0.08
CA VAL A 34 21.35 -1.69 1.30
C VAL A 34 19.98 -1.01 1.29
N VAL A 35 19.29 -1.02 2.43
CA VAL A 35 18.07 -0.25 2.67
C VAL A 35 18.41 0.94 3.57
N LEU A 36 18.00 2.12 3.16
CA LEU A 36 18.23 3.38 3.87
C LEU A 36 16.91 3.94 4.39
N GLU A 37 16.76 4.00 5.69
CA GLU A 37 15.56 4.50 6.37
C GLU A 37 15.90 5.69 7.26
N ARG A 38 15.20 6.80 7.08
CA ARG A 38 15.41 8.02 7.86
C ARG A 38 14.98 7.91 9.33
N ALA A 39 14.02 7.02 9.60
CA ALA A 39 13.50 6.80 10.95
C ALA A 39 14.37 5.82 11.75
N ALA A 40 14.13 5.75 13.05
CA ALA A 40 14.81 4.83 13.97
C ALA A 40 14.30 3.38 13.88
N ASP A 41 13.25 3.13 13.08
CA ASP A 41 12.69 1.79 12.86
C ASP A 41 12.11 1.68 11.45
N ILE A 42 11.94 0.46 10.97
CA ILE A 42 11.32 0.13 9.68
C ILE A 42 9.80 0.35 9.73
N GLY A 43 9.19 0.63 8.58
CA GLY A 43 7.74 0.66 8.44
C GLY A 43 7.03 1.77 9.18
N THR A 44 7.70 2.84 9.57
CA THR A 44 7.14 3.95 10.37
C THR A 44 6.41 5.02 9.55
N GLY A 45 6.45 4.93 8.22
CA GLY A 45 5.77 5.89 7.33
C GLY A 45 4.27 5.60 7.15
N THR A 46 3.83 5.51 5.89
CA THR A 46 2.41 5.27 5.53
C THR A 46 1.94 3.84 5.83
N THR A 47 2.84 2.85 5.76
CA THR A 47 2.50 1.43 5.89
C THR A 47 1.71 1.08 7.16
N PRO A 48 2.10 1.49 8.37
CA PRO A 48 1.44 1.06 9.61
C PRO A 48 0.05 1.68 9.80
N VAL A 49 -0.31 2.70 9.01
CA VAL A 49 -1.62 3.36 9.03
C VAL A 49 -2.56 2.79 7.95
N ALA A 50 -2.05 1.97 7.02
CA ALA A 50 -2.87 1.35 6.01
C ALA A 50 -3.86 0.34 6.60
N ALA A 51 -5.05 0.26 5.99
CA ALA A 51 -6.06 -0.73 6.40
C ALA A 51 -5.70 -2.16 6.00
N GLY A 52 -4.83 -2.33 5.01
CA GLY A 52 -4.37 -3.65 4.58
C GLY A 52 -5.37 -4.41 3.71
N MET A 53 -6.25 -3.73 3.00
CA MET A 53 -7.14 -4.38 2.04
C MET A 53 -6.35 -4.89 0.82
N ILE A 54 -6.59 -6.13 0.44
CA ILE A 54 -6.19 -6.76 -0.80
C ILE A 54 -7.46 -6.92 -1.62
N ALA A 55 -7.91 -5.81 -2.20
CA ALA A 55 -9.27 -5.67 -2.69
C ALA A 55 -9.33 -5.09 -4.12
N PRO A 56 -8.68 -5.74 -5.12
CA PRO A 56 -8.65 -5.24 -6.49
C PRO A 56 -10.02 -5.17 -7.14
N ILE A 57 -10.96 -6.03 -6.70
CA ILE A 57 -12.30 -6.10 -7.27
C ILE A 57 -13.16 -4.98 -6.69
N SER A 58 -13.12 -4.77 -5.38
CA SER A 58 -13.84 -3.67 -4.71
C SER A 58 -13.36 -2.28 -5.14
N GLU A 59 -12.08 -2.15 -5.47
CA GLU A 59 -11.46 -0.89 -5.89
C GLU A 59 -11.50 -0.67 -7.42
N ALA A 60 -12.06 -1.63 -8.20
CA ALA A 60 -12.08 -1.53 -9.65
C ALA A 60 -12.90 -0.33 -10.15
N LEU A 61 -12.28 0.53 -10.96
CA LEU A 61 -12.92 1.69 -11.60
C LEU A 61 -12.85 1.56 -13.12
N ALA A 62 -13.90 2.02 -13.80
CA ALA A 62 -13.98 1.97 -15.27
C ALA A 62 -12.86 2.79 -15.95
N THR A 63 -12.39 3.84 -15.27
CA THR A 63 -11.34 4.76 -15.72
C THR A 63 -9.92 4.27 -15.40
N GLU A 64 -9.76 3.30 -14.49
CA GLU A 64 -8.46 2.81 -13.99
C GLU A 64 -8.24 1.33 -14.38
N ARG A 65 -8.59 0.93 -15.60
CA ARG A 65 -8.49 -0.47 -16.06
C ARG A 65 -7.07 -1.07 -15.96
N PRO A 66 -6.00 -0.36 -16.35
CA PRO A 66 -4.64 -0.87 -16.16
C PRO A 66 -4.34 -1.17 -14.68
N LEU A 67 -4.71 -0.25 -13.78
CA LEU A 67 -4.52 -0.42 -12.33
C LEU A 67 -5.33 -1.60 -11.78
N THR A 68 -6.56 -1.81 -12.27
CA THR A 68 -7.36 -2.99 -11.92
C THR A 68 -6.66 -4.28 -12.36
N ARG A 69 -6.09 -4.34 -13.59
CA ARG A 69 -5.34 -5.51 -14.07
C ARG A 69 -4.09 -5.79 -13.22
N LEU A 70 -3.33 -4.75 -12.88
CA LEU A 70 -2.16 -4.86 -12.02
C LEU A 70 -2.56 -5.34 -10.61
N GLY A 71 -3.63 -4.79 -10.04
CA GLY A 71 -4.17 -5.19 -8.75
C GLY A 71 -4.62 -6.64 -8.71
N LEU A 72 -5.31 -7.11 -9.75
CA LEU A 72 -5.72 -8.52 -9.89
C LEU A 72 -4.53 -9.46 -10.02
N ALA A 73 -3.49 -9.07 -10.76
CA ALA A 73 -2.24 -9.85 -10.86
C ALA A 73 -1.55 -9.95 -9.49
N SER A 74 -1.46 -8.83 -8.79
CA SER A 74 -0.86 -8.78 -7.45
C SER A 74 -1.65 -9.61 -6.43
N ALA A 75 -2.98 -9.50 -6.43
CA ALA A 75 -3.83 -10.28 -5.52
C ALA A 75 -3.70 -11.80 -5.76
N ARG A 76 -3.56 -12.23 -7.02
CA ARG A 76 -3.29 -13.64 -7.35
C ARG A 76 -1.94 -14.13 -6.85
N ALA A 77 -0.92 -13.28 -6.85
CA ALA A 77 0.40 -13.62 -6.34
C ALA A 77 0.49 -13.58 -4.79
N TYR A 78 -0.49 -12.95 -4.14
CA TYR A 78 -0.44 -12.70 -2.70
C TYR A 78 -0.36 -13.97 -1.83
N PRO A 79 -1.14 -15.04 -2.09
CA PRO A 79 -1.07 -16.26 -1.28
C PRO A 79 0.32 -16.88 -1.27
N ASP A 80 0.96 -17.03 -2.43
CA ASP A 80 2.31 -17.59 -2.54
C ASP A 80 3.36 -16.66 -1.91
N PHE A 81 3.21 -15.35 -2.13
CA PHE A 81 4.09 -14.35 -1.53
C PHE A 81 4.07 -14.40 0.01
N VAL A 82 2.89 -14.49 0.64
CA VAL A 82 2.79 -14.57 2.10
C VAL A 82 3.21 -15.94 2.65
N ALA A 83 2.99 -17.00 1.89
CA ALA A 83 3.44 -18.35 2.30
C ALA A 83 4.98 -18.39 2.35
N GLU A 84 5.66 -17.96 1.28
CA GLU A 84 7.12 -17.85 1.23
C GLU A 84 7.66 -16.90 2.32
N LEU A 85 7.02 -15.73 2.47
CA LEU A 85 7.43 -14.74 3.47
C LEU A 85 7.29 -15.31 4.90
N THR A 86 6.21 -16.05 5.18
CA THR A 86 6.00 -16.70 6.48
C THR A 86 7.07 -17.76 6.74
N GLU A 87 7.39 -18.58 5.75
CA GLU A 87 8.45 -19.60 5.84
C GLU A 87 9.82 -18.96 6.11
N VAL A 88 10.19 -17.97 5.29
CA VAL A 88 11.50 -17.31 5.41
C VAL A 88 11.61 -16.50 6.69
N SER A 89 10.58 -15.74 7.07
CA SER A 89 10.64 -14.87 8.25
C SER A 89 10.38 -15.61 9.58
N GLY A 90 9.66 -16.71 9.54
CA GLY A 90 9.13 -17.39 10.74
C GLY A 90 8.09 -16.54 11.47
N ALA A 91 7.40 -15.62 10.77
CA ALA A 91 6.45 -14.68 11.36
C ALA A 91 5.10 -14.71 10.63
N ASP A 92 4.01 -14.60 11.40
CA ASP A 92 2.67 -14.42 10.87
C ASP A 92 2.55 -13.05 10.18
N THR A 93 2.02 -13.05 8.97
CA THR A 93 1.77 -11.83 8.18
C THR A 93 0.39 -11.21 8.45
N GLY A 94 -0.49 -11.94 9.13
CA GLY A 94 -1.87 -11.54 9.34
C GLY A 94 -2.70 -11.53 8.06
N TYR A 95 -2.34 -12.36 7.06
CA TYR A 95 -3.16 -12.53 5.86
C TYR A 95 -4.46 -13.22 6.20
N LEU A 96 -5.57 -12.64 5.78
CA LEU A 96 -6.92 -13.08 6.09
C LEU A 96 -7.73 -13.21 4.80
N ASN A 97 -8.11 -14.43 4.48
CA ASN A 97 -9.00 -14.76 3.36
C ASN A 97 -10.46 -14.51 3.80
N CYS A 98 -10.91 -13.27 3.73
CA CYS A 98 -12.18 -12.85 4.37
C CYS A 98 -13.29 -12.46 3.40
N GLY A 99 -12.99 -12.07 2.18
CA GLY A 99 -13.96 -11.43 1.30
C GLY A 99 -14.30 -10.00 1.73
N THR A 100 -15.08 -9.31 0.88
CA THR A 100 -15.62 -7.96 1.17
C THR A 100 -17.13 -7.96 1.01
N LEU A 101 -17.81 -7.26 1.89
CA LEU A 101 -19.25 -7.00 1.83
C LEU A 101 -19.49 -5.50 1.74
N PHE A 102 -20.17 -5.04 0.68
CA PHE A 102 -20.73 -3.70 0.63
C PHE A 102 -22.14 -3.69 1.21
N ALA A 103 -22.48 -2.65 1.94
CA ALA A 103 -23.79 -2.46 2.51
C ALA A 103 -24.35 -1.08 2.13
N ALA A 104 -25.57 -1.06 1.57
CA ALA A 104 -26.32 0.15 1.27
C ALA A 104 -27.33 0.45 2.38
N ARG A 105 -27.38 1.70 2.85
CA ARG A 105 -28.23 2.17 3.94
C ARG A 105 -29.59 2.66 3.45
N ASP A 106 -29.59 3.25 2.27
CA ASP A 106 -30.76 3.90 1.67
C ASP A 106 -30.92 3.52 0.19
N PRO A 107 -32.01 3.98 -0.49
CA PRO A 107 -32.24 3.68 -1.90
C PRO A 107 -31.16 4.20 -2.85
N ASP A 108 -30.59 5.38 -2.58
CA ASP A 108 -29.59 6.00 -3.45
C ASP A 108 -28.28 5.22 -3.42
N GLU A 109 -27.85 4.78 -2.23
CA GLU A 109 -26.72 3.87 -2.06
C GLU A 109 -26.98 2.49 -2.69
N ALA A 110 -28.20 1.97 -2.57
CA ALA A 110 -28.56 0.70 -3.22
C ALA A 110 -28.46 0.80 -4.75
N GLU A 111 -28.91 1.91 -5.33
CA GLU A 111 -28.78 2.15 -6.76
C GLU A 111 -27.29 2.32 -7.17
N ALA A 112 -26.49 3.00 -6.35
CA ALA A 112 -25.04 3.10 -6.56
C ALA A 112 -24.39 1.70 -6.56
N LEU A 113 -24.71 0.82 -5.60
CA LEU A 113 -24.20 -0.54 -5.57
C LEU A 113 -24.65 -1.39 -6.77
N LEU A 114 -25.83 -1.15 -7.33
CA LEU A 114 -26.27 -1.84 -8.55
C LEU A 114 -25.44 -1.39 -9.77
N ARG A 115 -25.05 -0.10 -9.85
CA ARG A 115 -24.12 0.40 -10.88
C ARG A 115 -22.72 -0.23 -10.71
N GLU A 116 -22.28 -0.37 -9.47
CA GLU A 116 -21.02 -1.03 -9.13
C GLU A 116 -21.03 -2.52 -9.51
N LEU A 117 -22.14 -3.24 -9.25
CA LEU A 117 -22.31 -4.62 -9.70
C LEU A 117 -22.23 -4.72 -11.22
N ALA A 118 -22.99 -3.90 -11.95
CA ALA A 118 -22.98 -3.88 -13.40
C ALA A 118 -21.59 -3.58 -14.01
N LEU A 119 -20.78 -2.75 -13.32
CA LEU A 119 -19.38 -2.52 -13.72
C LEU A 119 -18.57 -3.81 -13.59
N ARG A 120 -18.66 -4.51 -12.46
CA ARG A 120 -17.91 -5.76 -12.22
C ARG A 120 -18.31 -6.86 -13.19
N GLU A 121 -19.60 -7.00 -13.48
CA GLU A 121 -20.09 -7.92 -14.50
C GLU A 121 -19.51 -7.64 -15.87
N ARG A 122 -19.46 -6.35 -16.31
CA ARG A 122 -18.83 -5.96 -17.59
C ARG A 122 -17.32 -6.22 -17.61
N LEU A 123 -16.66 -6.19 -16.46
CA LEU A 123 -15.23 -6.48 -16.32
C LEU A 123 -14.95 -7.97 -16.11
N GLY A 124 -15.99 -8.82 -16.02
CA GLY A 124 -15.84 -10.24 -15.72
C GLY A 124 -15.34 -10.53 -14.31
N LEU A 125 -15.56 -9.59 -13.36
CA LEU A 125 -15.11 -9.71 -11.98
C LEU A 125 -16.21 -10.33 -11.11
N PRO A 126 -15.88 -11.27 -10.19
CA PRO A 126 -16.85 -11.93 -9.34
C PRO A 126 -17.46 -10.96 -8.32
N ALA A 127 -18.77 -10.82 -8.39
CA ALA A 127 -19.55 -10.03 -7.45
C ALA A 127 -20.95 -10.62 -7.35
N ARG A 128 -21.53 -10.60 -6.16
CA ARG A 128 -22.86 -11.19 -5.92
C ARG A 128 -23.76 -10.21 -5.18
N ARG A 129 -24.93 -9.89 -5.79
CA ARG A 129 -25.99 -9.16 -5.13
C ARG A 129 -26.58 -9.97 -3.99
N LEU A 130 -26.79 -9.33 -2.84
CA LEU A 130 -27.43 -9.92 -1.67
C LEU A 130 -28.65 -9.11 -1.24
N ARG A 131 -29.74 -9.82 -0.91
CA ARG A 131 -30.83 -9.22 -0.16
C ARG A 131 -30.34 -8.88 1.26
N PRO A 132 -30.97 -7.91 1.95
CA PRO A 132 -30.60 -7.56 3.33
C PRO A 132 -30.54 -8.75 4.28
N SER A 133 -31.52 -9.68 4.16
CA SER A 133 -31.56 -10.92 4.96
C SER A 133 -30.40 -11.89 4.67
N GLU A 134 -29.88 -11.90 3.44
CA GLU A 134 -28.72 -12.70 3.04
C GLU A 134 -27.43 -12.09 3.57
N ALA A 135 -27.28 -10.76 3.46
CA ALA A 135 -26.15 -10.03 4.03
C ALA A 135 -26.07 -10.25 5.56
N ARG A 136 -27.21 -10.17 6.26
CA ARG A 136 -27.26 -10.40 7.71
C ARG A 136 -27.07 -11.86 8.12
N ARG A 137 -27.28 -12.83 7.24
CA ARG A 137 -26.89 -14.22 7.51
C ARG A 137 -25.38 -14.41 7.44
N LEU A 138 -24.71 -13.65 6.56
CA LEU A 138 -23.26 -13.67 6.46
C LEU A 138 -22.59 -12.90 7.62
N GLU A 139 -23.18 -11.76 7.98
CA GLU A 139 -22.69 -10.87 9.04
C GLU A 139 -23.86 -10.47 9.95
N PRO A 140 -24.13 -11.26 11.02
CA PRO A 140 -25.33 -11.09 11.86
C PRO A 140 -25.41 -9.75 12.62
N ALA A 141 -24.29 -9.10 12.86
CA ALA A 141 -24.22 -7.81 13.55
C ALA A 141 -24.68 -6.62 12.68
N LEU A 142 -24.92 -6.82 11.39
CA LEU A 142 -25.39 -5.76 10.50
C LEU A 142 -26.78 -5.24 10.88
N ALA A 143 -26.96 -3.94 10.72
CA ALA A 143 -28.22 -3.25 10.97
C ALA A 143 -29.41 -3.88 10.18
N PRO A 144 -30.59 -3.98 10.77
CA PRO A 144 -31.79 -4.52 10.10
C PRO A 144 -32.32 -3.59 9.00
N THR A 145 -31.90 -2.34 8.98
CA THR A 145 -32.36 -1.27 8.07
C THR A 145 -31.69 -1.26 6.70
N LEU A 146 -30.73 -2.15 6.46
CA LEU A 146 -30.03 -2.24 5.17
C LEU A 146 -30.98 -2.42 3.99
N ARG A 147 -30.62 -1.84 2.84
CA ARG A 147 -31.39 -1.91 1.59
C ARG A 147 -30.85 -2.94 0.61
N LEU A 148 -29.51 -3.08 0.56
CA LEU A 148 -28.84 -3.98 -0.37
C LEU A 148 -27.48 -4.37 0.19
N GLY A 149 -27.02 -5.58 -0.14
CA GLY A 149 -25.63 -6.01 0.00
C GLY A 149 -25.01 -6.36 -1.35
N LEU A 150 -23.70 -6.22 -1.45
CA LEU A 150 -22.90 -6.74 -2.57
C LEU A 150 -21.70 -7.48 -1.99
N GLU A 151 -21.60 -8.77 -2.26
CA GLU A 151 -20.48 -9.60 -1.81
C GLU A 151 -19.41 -9.71 -2.90
N ILE A 152 -18.15 -9.55 -2.50
CA ILE A 152 -16.96 -9.77 -3.30
C ILE A 152 -16.12 -10.82 -2.57
N PRO A 153 -16.20 -12.10 -2.98
CA PRO A 153 -15.58 -13.19 -2.23
C PRO A 153 -14.06 -13.21 -2.31
N ASP A 154 -13.49 -12.71 -3.42
CA ASP A 154 -12.06 -12.83 -3.75
C ASP A 154 -11.24 -11.61 -3.32
N ASP A 155 -11.83 -10.67 -2.59
CA ASP A 155 -11.09 -9.61 -1.92
C ASP A 155 -10.73 -10.06 -0.49
N HIS A 156 -9.52 -9.74 -0.06
CA HIS A 156 -8.95 -10.23 1.20
C HIS A 156 -8.36 -9.08 2.02
N ALA A 157 -7.69 -9.41 3.12
CA ALA A 157 -6.99 -8.44 3.96
C ALA A 157 -5.68 -8.99 4.48
N ILE A 158 -4.79 -8.10 4.91
CA ILE A 158 -3.55 -8.44 5.61
C ILE A 158 -3.31 -7.39 6.70
N GLU A 159 -2.58 -7.76 7.77
CA GLU A 159 -2.17 -6.77 8.77
C GLU A 159 -0.86 -6.09 8.33
N PRO A 160 -0.88 -4.79 7.93
CA PRO A 160 0.30 -4.13 7.38
C PRO A 160 1.50 -4.08 8.35
N ARG A 161 1.25 -4.01 9.65
CA ARG A 161 2.30 -4.01 10.67
C ARG A 161 2.98 -5.39 10.78
N LYS A 162 2.20 -6.48 10.72
CA LYS A 162 2.73 -7.84 10.68
C LYS A 162 3.47 -8.11 9.37
N LEU A 163 2.91 -7.68 8.23
CA LEU A 163 3.58 -7.77 6.92
C LEU A 163 4.95 -7.10 6.96
N THR A 164 5.03 -5.86 7.47
CA THR A 164 6.29 -5.11 7.55
C THR A 164 7.30 -5.80 8.48
N ALA A 165 6.85 -6.30 9.63
CA ALA A 165 7.71 -7.03 10.56
C ALA A 165 8.25 -8.33 9.93
N ALA A 166 7.40 -9.06 9.19
CA ALA A 166 7.82 -10.26 8.47
C ALA A 166 8.83 -9.93 7.36
N LEU A 167 8.58 -8.89 6.57
CA LEU A 167 9.53 -8.40 5.55
C LEU A 167 10.87 -8.00 6.16
N GLY A 168 10.87 -7.26 7.27
CA GLY A 168 12.10 -6.90 7.98
C GLY A 168 12.91 -8.12 8.42
N ARG A 169 12.25 -9.16 8.94
CA ARG A 169 12.91 -10.43 9.30
C ARG A 169 13.44 -11.19 8.08
N ALA A 170 12.68 -11.21 6.98
CA ALA A 170 13.14 -11.85 5.75
C ALA A 170 14.36 -11.12 5.17
N VAL A 171 14.34 -9.79 5.14
CA VAL A 171 15.47 -8.95 4.74
C VAL A 171 16.72 -9.24 5.60
N ALA A 172 16.57 -9.30 6.92
CA ALA A 172 17.68 -9.62 7.83
C ALA A 172 18.29 -10.99 7.57
N ARG A 173 17.51 -11.98 7.09
CA ARG A 173 17.99 -13.34 6.76
C ARG A 173 18.68 -13.46 5.40
N THR A 174 18.53 -12.48 4.54
CA THR A 174 19.13 -12.48 3.18
C THR A 174 20.45 -11.71 3.09
N GLY A 175 20.96 -11.19 4.22
CA GLY A 175 22.23 -10.44 4.24
C GLY A 175 22.13 -9.02 3.71
N VAL A 176 20.91 -8.51 3.52
CA VAL A 176 20.66 -7.08 3.20
C VAL A 176 21.08 -6.22 4.39
N GLU A 177 21.86 -5.18 4.11
CA GLU A 177 22.20 -4.17 5.12
C GLU A 177 21.03 -3.20 5.28
N VAL A 178 20.55 -2.98 6.50
CA VAL A 178 19.52 -1.98 6.81
C VAL A 178 20.15 -0.89 7.68
N ARG A 179 20.17 0.34 7.18
CA ARG A 179 20.65 1.53 7.91
C ARG A 179 19.47 2.36 8.34
N LEU A 180 19.20 2.38 9.62
CA LEU A 180 18.22 3.25 10.27
C LEU A 180 18.86 4.60 10.60
N ASN A 181 18.02 5.64 10.79
CA ASN A 181 18.46 7.03 10.97
C ASN A 181 19.35 7.55 9.80
N ALA A 182 19.21 6.93 8.63
CA ALA A 182 19.99 7.23 7.43
C ALA A 182 19.10 8.01 6.44
N THR A 183 19.08 9.34 6.61
CA THR A 183 18.32 10.22 5.73
C THR A 183 19.07 10.48 4.44
N VAL A 184 18.52 10.03 3.31
CA VAL A 184 19.05 10.35 1.99
C VAL A 184 18.66 11.78 1.63
N THR A 185 19.65 12.61 1.33
CA THR A 185 19.46 14.02 0.98
C THR A 185 19.58 14.30 -0.50
N GLY A 186 20.35 13.47 -1.22
CA GLY A 186 20.55 13.68 -2.65
C GLY A 186 21.10 12.46 -3.36
N LEU A 187 20.92 12.45 -4.67
CA LEU A 187 21.47 11.46 -5.58
C LEU A 187 22.75 11.99 -6.24
N THR A 188 23.75 11.14 -6.36
CA THR A 188 25.03 11.48 -6.98
C THR A 188 25.03 11.02 -8.43
N MET A 189 25.24 11.98 -9.34
CA MET A 189 25.33 11.76 -10.77
C MET A 189 26.76 11.88 -11.26
N ARG A 190 27.14 11.05 -12.23
CA ARG A 190 28.39 11.21 -12.97
C ARG A 190 28.10 11.08 -14.46
N ALA A 191 28.32 12.14 -15.22
CA ALA A 191 27.72 12.31 -16.53
C ALA A 191 26.19 12.16 -16.40
N ASP A 192 25.56 11.41 -17.27
CA ASP A 192 24.09 11.22 -17.27
C ASP A 192 23.63 9.95 -16.53
N ARG A 193 24.52 9.37 -15.68
CA ARG A 193 24.21 8.13 -14.95
C ARG A 193 24.29 8.35 -13.44
N LEU A 194 23.38 7.72 -12.71
CA LEU A 194 23.41 7.64 -11.27
C LEU A 194 24.57 6.75 -10.82
N THR A 195 25.31 7.17 -9.78
CA THR A 195 26.47 6.45 -9.25
C THR A 195 26.43 6.26 -7.74
N GLY A 196 25.43 6.82 -7.06
CA GLY A 196 25.28 6.71 -5.61
C GLY A 196 24.34 7.75 -5.04
N LEU A 197 24.47 7.98 -3.75
CA LEU A 197 23.64 8.91 -2.98
C LEU A 197 24.41 9.45 -1.77
N GLY A 198 24.01 10.64 -1.31
CA GLY A 198 24.52 11.30 -0.11
C GLY A 198 23.53 11.21 1.05
N LEU A 199 24.05 11.05 2.25
CA LEU A 199 23.30 11.01 3.50
C LEU A 199 23.42 12.34 4.27
N ALA A 200 22.50 12.59 5.17
CA ALA A 200 22.45 13.82 5.98
C ALA A 200 23.63 13.96 6.97
N ASP A 201 24.26 12.85 7.35
CA ASP A 201 25.48 12.82 8.20
C ASP A 201 26.77 13.14 7.44
N GLY A 202 26.69 13.33 6.13
CA GLY A 202 27.81 13.64 5.25
C GLY A 202 28.46 12.43 4.61
N ASP A 203 27.99 11.22 4.88
CA ASP A 203 28.48 10.00 4.25
C ASP A 203 27.94 9.88 2.81
N ASP A 204 28.76 9.34 1.92
CA ASP A 204 28.41 8.99 0.55
C ASP A 204 28.40 7.47 0.37
N LEU A 205 27.37 7.00 -0.33
CA LEU A 205 27.22 5.60 -0.74
C LEU A 205 27.33 5.46 -2.25
N SER A 206 28.13 4.50 -2.72
CA SER A 206 28.16 4.11 -4.13
C SER A 206 27.16 2.98 -4.36
N ALA A 207 26.31 3.13 -5.38
CA ALA A 207 25.40 2.09 -5.83
C ALA A 207 25.26 2.11 -7.35
N GLU A 208 25.17 0.93 -7.98
CA GLU A 208 24.93 0.84 -9.42
C GLU A 208 23.47 1.21 -9.75
N HIS A 209 22.56 0.87 -8.84
CA HIS A 209 21.14 1.17 -8.93
C HIS A 209 20.63 1.81 -7.63
N VAL A 210 19.72 2.77 -7.74
CA VAL A 210 18.96 3.32 -6.61
C VAL A 210 17.48 3.11 -6.87
N VAL A 211 16.78 2.53 -5.88
CA VAL A 211 15.32 2.38 -5.90
C VAL A 211 14.69 3.41 -4.98
N MET A 212 13.90 4.31 -5.56
CA MET A 212 13.16 5.35 -4.84
C MET A 212 11.83 4.80 -4.32
N ALA A 213 11.82 4.35 -3.06
CA ALA A 213 10.64 3.84 -2.34
C ALA A 213 10.26 4.73 -1.14
N ALA A 214 10.60 6.02 -1.19
CA ALA A 214 10.47 6.98 -0.08
C ALA A 214 9.04 7.51 0.13
N GLY A 215 8.04 6.96 -0.58
CA GLY A 215 6.64 7.38 -0.45
C GLY A 215 6.46 8.87 -0.72
N VAL A 216 5.73 9.59 0.15
CA VAL A 216 5.47 11.03 -0.01
C VAL A 216 6.71 11.89 0.16
N TRP A 217 7.78 11.37 0.75
CA TRP A 217 9.04 12.11 0.96
C TRP A 217 10.00 12.03 -0.22
N THR A 218 9.62 11.39 -1.31
CA THR A 218 10.40 11.29 -2.54
C THR A 218 10.88 12.66 -3.05
N HIS A 219 10.08 13.71 -2.91
CA HIS A 219 10.41 15.07 -3.34
C HIS A 219 11.55 15.72 -2.53
N THR A 220 11.84 15.23 -1.31
CA THR A 220 12.91 15.78 -0.47
C THR A 220 14.30 15.36 -0.92
N VAL A 221 14.40 14.34 -1.78
CA VAL A 221 15.68 13.87 -2.32
C VAL A 221 16.06 14.70 -3.54
N THR A 222 17.20 15.36 -3.46
CA THR A 222 17.72 16.26 -4.51
C THR A 222 18.61 15.52 -5.51
N GLY A 223 19.17 16.26 -6.49
CA GLY A 223 20.17 15.70 -7.43
C GLY A 223 19.60 15.07 -8.69
N LEU A 224 18.27 15.04 -8.87
CA LEU A 224 17.65 14.63 -10.14
C LEU A 224 17.25 15.85 -10.98
N PRO A 225 17.43 15.76 -12.31
CA PRO A 225 16.80 16.68 -13.24
C PRO A 225 15.29 16.71 -13.05
N GLU A 226 14.65 17.85 -13.28
CA GLU A 226 13.21 18.01 -13.06
C GLU A 226 12.39 17.03 -13.92
N GLU A 227 12.78 16.85 -15.16
CA GLU A 227 12.15 15.93 -16.13
C GLU A 227 12.26 14.44 -15.77
N ALA A 228 13.17 14.10 -14.85
CA ALA A 228 13.35 12.74 -14.36
C ALA A 228 12.59 12.46 -13.06
N ARG A 229 11.94 13.48 -12.48
CA ARG A 229 11.20 13.34 -11.23
C ARG A 229 9.80 12.81 -11.48
N VAL A 230 9.30 12.04 -10.51
CA VAL A 230 7.90 11.64 -10.45
C VAL A 230 7.17 12.61 -9.53
N PRO A 231 6.09 13.28 -9.99
CA PRO A 231 5.31 14.18 -9.16
C PRO A 231 4.51 13.40 -8.12
N ILE A 232 4.83 13.58 -6.85
CA ILE A 232 4.15 12.92 -5.73
C ILE A 232 3.59 13.98 -4.79
N HIS A 233 2.33 13.85 -4.40
CA HIS A 233 1.71 14.66 -3.36
C HIS A 233 1.06 13.79 -2.28
N PRO A 234 0.97 14.28 -1.03
CA PRO A 234 0.36 13.55 0.07
C PRO A 234 -1.16 13.71 0.08
N VAL A 235 -1.88 12.60 0.23
CA VAL A 235 -3.32 12.60 0.55
C VAL A 235 -3.49 11.97 1.92
N LYS A 236 -3.93 12.77 2.89
CA LYS A 236 -4.13 12.36 4.28
C LYS A 236 -5.33 11.42 4.41
N GLY A 237 -5.20 10.43 5.28
CA GLY A 237 -6.30 9.56 5.71
C GLY A 237 -6.21 9.26 7.20
N GLN A 238 -7.32 9.51 7.91
CA GLN A 238 -7.47 9.17 9.32
C GLN A 238 -8.10 7.80 9.46
N ILE A 239 -7.65 7.01 10.44
CA ILE A 239 -8.18 5.70 10.79
C ILE A 239 -8.31 5.53 12.28
N LEU A 240 -9.17 4.59 12.69
CA LEU A 240 -9.28 4.10 14.07
C LEU A 240 -8.89 2.62 14.09
N ARG A 241 -8.14 2.21 15.11
CA ARG A 241 -7.96 0.80 15.47
C ARG A 241 -8.87 0.49 16.63
N LEU A 242 -9.67 -0.56 16.45
CA LEU A 242 -10.72 -0.95 17.38
C LEU A 242 -10.54 -2.41 17.76
N HIS A 243 -11.01 -2.80 18.95
CA HIS A 243 -11.16 -4.21 19.29
C HIS A 243 -12.47 -4.50 20.02
N ASP A 244 -12.96 -5.72 19.88
CA ASP A 244 -14.10 -6.24 20.63
C ASP A 244 -13.60 -6.79 21.98
N PRO A 245 -13.94 -6.15 23.12
CA PRO A 245 -13.48 -6.60 24.41
C PRO A 245 -14.12 -7.92 24.86
N ASN A 246 -15.22 -8.32 24.22
CA ASN A 246 -15.97 -9.54 24.54
C ASN A 246 -15.78 -10.65 23.47
N GLY A 247 -14.98 -10.39 22.49
CA GLY A 247 -14.63 -11.12 21.35
C GLY A 247 -14.92 -12.26 20.84
N PRO A 248 -15.23 -12.94 19.77
CA PRO A 248 -14.28 -13.06 18.66
C PRO A 248 -14.42 -11.97 17.57
N GLY A 249 -15.29 -10.98 17.79
CA GLY A 249 -15.53 -9.88 16.88
C GLY A 249 -16.90 -9.88 16.23
N LEU A 250 -17.28 -8.74 15.62
CA LEU A 250 -18.58 -8.47 15.04
C LEU A 250 -18.67 -8.88 13.55
N LEU A 251 -17.54 -8.92 12.85
CA LEU A 251 -17.46 -9.15 11.42
C LEU A 251 -16.37 -10.18 11.09
N THR A 252 -16.67 -11.00 10.10
CA THR A 252 -15.72 -11.94 9.50
C THR A 252 -15.20 -11.46 8.16
N ARG A 253 -15.91 -10.54 7.48
CA ARG A 253 -15.58 -9.94 6.20
C ARG A 253 -15.20 -8.48 6.35
N ALA A 254 -14.41 -7.97 5.42
CA ALA A 254 -14.28 -6.52 5.28
C ALA A 254 -15.63 -5.91 4.92
N LEU A 255 -16.10 -4.92 5.69
CA LEU A 255 -17.34 -4.22 5.44
C LEU A 255 -17.04 -2.86 4.79
N ARG A 256 -17.71 -2.55 3.68
CA ARG A 256 -17.62 -1.27 2.98
C ARG A 256 -18.96 -0.58 2.93
N VAL A 257 -18.94 0.69 3.21
CA VAL A 257 -20.10 1.59 3.09
C VAL A 257 -19.66 2.88 2.43
N THR A 258 -20.59 3.71 1.99
CA THR A 258 -20.25 5.04 1.50
C THR A 258 -19.60 5.83 2.64
N GLY A 259 -18.36 6.28 2.42
CA GLY A 259 -17.60 7.09 3.37
C GLY A 259 -16.76 6.32 4.39
N ALA A 260 -16.91 4.99 4.53
CA ALA A 260 -16.09 4.23 5.47
C ALA A 260 -15.93 2.74 5.07
N TYR A 261 -14.98 2.09 5.74
CA TYR A 261 -14.80 0.64 5.71
C TYR A 261 -14.34 0.14 7.09
N LEU A 262 -14.71 -1.10 7.44
CA LEU A 262 -14.15 -1.84 8.58
C LEU A 262 -13.43 -3.07 8.05
N VAL A 263 -12.16 -3.23 8.41
CA VAL A 263 -11.34 -4.37 7.98
C VAL A 263 -11.01 -5.22 9.20
N PRO A 264 -11.52 -6.47 9.28
CA PRO A 264 -11.26 -7.35 10.41
C PRO A 264 -9.82 -7.89 10.38
N ARG A 265 -9.36 -8.34 11.55
CA ARG A 265 -8.07 -9.01 11.74
C ARG A 265 -8.21 -10.49 12.09
N GLY A 266 -9.43 -11.01 12.15
CA GLY A 266 -9.74 -12.39 12.49
C GLY A 266 -9.67 -12.72 13.98
N ASP A 267 -9.37 -11.75 14.83
CA ASP A 267 -9.18 -11.90 16.28
C ASP A 267 -9.94 -10.86 17.11
N GLY A 268 -11.01 -10.30 16.56
CA GLY A 268 -11.81 -9.26 17.20
C GLY A 268 -11.26 -7.85 17.05
N ARG A 269 -10.11 -7.67 16.41
CA ARG A 269 -9.55 -6.35 16.08
C ARG A 269 -9.98 -5.89 14.69
N TYR A 270 -10.07 -4.56 14.53
CA TYR A 270 -10.52 -3.90 13.30
C TYR A 270 -9.72 -2.66 12.98
N VAL A 271 -9.69 -2.30 11.70
CA VAL A 271 -9.37 -0.94 11.26
C VAL A 271 -10.62 -0.33 10.66
N LEU A 272 -11.10 0.75 11.24
CA LEU A 272 -12.12 1.62 10.68
C LEU A 272 -11.44 2.78 9.96
N GLY A 273 -11.71 2.96 8.69
CA GLY A 273 -11.12 3.99 7.84
C GLY A 273 -12.03 4.38 6.68
N ALA A 274 -11.62 5.28 5.89
CA ALA A 274 -10.64 6.31 6.14
C ALA A 274 -11.09 7.61 5.50
N THR A 275 -10.70 8.70 6.12
CA THR A 275 -10.89 10.01 5.49
C THR A 275 -10.01 10.16 4.24
N MET A 276 -10.33 11.16 3.42
CA MET A 276 -9.54 11.54 2.26
C MET A 276 -9.44 13.08 2.24
N GLU A 277 -8.25 13.61 2.53
CA GLU A 277 -8.06 15.03 2.80
C GLU A 277 -6.80 15.56 2.12
N GLU A 278 -6.95 16.67 1.41
CA GLU A 278 -5.84 17.47 0.85
C GLU A 278 -5.34 18.44 1.93
N ARG A 279 -4.40 18.00 2.77
CA ARG A 279 -3.86 18.75 3.92
C ARG A 279 -2.33 18.82 3.93
N GLY A 280 -1.70 18.61 2.77
CA GLY A 280 -0.24 18.54 2.69
C GLY A 280 0.31 17.49 3.66
N PHE A 281 1.33 17.83 4.40
CA PHE A 281 2.00 16.92 5.33
C PHE A 281 1.38 16.88 6.75
N ASP A 282 0.20 17.48 6.96
CA ASP A 282 -0.50 17.41 8.25
C ASP A 282 -1.03 15.99 8.52
N THR A 283 -0.63 15.42 9.66
CA THR A 283 -1.09 14.11 10.16
C THR A 283 -1.91 14.21 11.44
N THR A 284 -2.41 15.39 11.78
CA THR A 284 -3.25 15.60 12.95
C THR A 284 -4.58 14.87 12.80
N VAL A 285 -4.96 14.06 13.80
CA VAL A 285 -6.30 13.47 13.87
C VAL A 285 -7.29 14.51 14.39
N THR A 286 -8.43 14.63 13.71
CA THR A 286 -9.45 15.62 14.04
C THR A 286 -10.72 14.97 14.59
N ALA A 287 -11.40 15.64 15.52
CA ALA A 287 -12.68 15.18 16.05
C ALA A 287 -13.74 14.97 14.94
N GLY A 288 -13.73 15.82 13.90
CA GLY A 288 -14.64 15.69 12.75
C GLY A 288 -14.37 14.41 11.96
N GLY A 289 -13.11 14.09 11.65
CA GLY A 289 -12.75 12.85 10.95
C GLY A 289 -13.15 11.60 11.74
N VAL A 290 -12.88 11.58 13.04
CA VAL A 290 -13.27 10.47 13.93
C VAL A 290 -14.80 10.33 13.98
N PHE A 291 -15.52 11.44 14.16
CA PHE A 291 -16.98 11.44 14.20
C PHE A 291 -17.60 10.89 12.91
N GLU A 292 -17.15 11.35 11.74
CA GLU A 292 -17.68 10.90 10.46
C GLU A 292 -17.45 9.39 10.24
N LEU A 293 -16.28 8.88 10.56
CA LEU A 293 -15.97 7.45 10.43
C LEU A 293 -16.86 6.61 11.36
N LEU A 294 -17.00 7.01 12.61
CA LEU A 294 -17.87 6.30 13.56
C LEU A 294 -19.34 6.40 13.17
N ARG A 295 -19.82 7.54 12.68
CA ARG A 295 -21.17 7.72 12.20
C ARG A 295 -21.49 6.77 11.04
N HIS A 296 -20.64 6.73 10.01
CA HIS A 296 -20.85 5.82 8.87
C HIS A 296 -20.83 4.35 9.27
N ALA A 297 -19.93 3.98 10.20
CA ALA A 297 -19.89 2.62 10.72
C ALA A 297 -21.15 2.28 11.54
N PHE A 298 -21.58 3.18 12.43
CA PHE A 298 -22.75 2.97 13.28
C PHE A 298 -24.05 2.72 12.48
N GLU A 299 -24.24 3.45 11.39
CA GLU A 299 -25.44 3.31 10.56
C GLU A 299 -25.64 1.91 9.97
N VAL A 300 -24.55 1.14 9.81
CA VAL A 300 -24.59 -0.23 9.25
C VAL A 300 -24.20 -1.30 10.25
N LEU A 301 -23.48 -0.96 11.29
CA LEU A 301 -23.01 -1.86 12.34
C LEU A 301 -23.20 -1.17 13.70
N PRO A 302 -24.43 -1.12 14.24
CA PRO A 302 -24.71 -0.37 15.49
C PRO A 302 -23.82 -0.76 16.66
N SER A 303 -23.47 -2.05 16.76
CA SER A 303 -22.58 -2.55 17.82
C SER A 303 -21.14 -2.03 17.75
N VAL A 304 -20.78 -1.24 16.73
CA VAL A 304 -19.46 -0.56 16.69
C VAL A 304 -19.24 0.34 17.90
N THR A 305 -20.31 0.83 18.55
CA THR A 305 -20.24 1.64 19.77
C THR A 305 -19.74 0.88 20.99
N GLU A 306 -19.78 -0.43 20.98
CA GLU A 306 -19.28 -1.30 22.04
C GLU A 306 -17.79 -1.66 21.88
N LEU A 307 -17.20 -1.35 20.72
CA LEU A 307 -15.79 -1.58 20.48
C LEU A 307 -14.91 -0.55 21.20
N VAL A 308 -13.80 -1.02 21.75
CA VAL A 308 -12.80 -0.17 22.38
C VAL A 308 -11.91 0.47 21.31
N ILE A 309 -11.61 1.75 21.44
CA ILE A 309 -10.67 2.46 20.58
C ILE A 309 -9.26 2.27 21.15
N ASP A 310 -8.41 1.54 20.43
CA ASP A 310 -7.01 1.32 20.79
C ASP A 310 -6.10 2.45 20.32
N GLU A 311 -6.38 2.97 19.11
CA GLU A 311 -5.51 3.95 18.47
C GLU A 311 -6.30 4.82 17.49
N LEU A 312 -5.96 6.11 17.47
CA LEU A 312 -6.36 7.09 16.47
C LEU A 312 -5.10 7.53 15.73
N SER A 313 -5.07 7.37 14.41
CA SER A 313 -3.90 7.73 13.62
C SER A 313 -4.25 8.27 12.25
N ALA A 314 -3.32 9.00 11.66
CA ALA A 314 -3.44 9.50 10.30
C ALA A 314 -2.15 9.23 9.52
N GLY A 315 -2.29 8.93 8.25
CA GLY A 315 -1.17 8.68 7.35
C GLY A 315 -1.32 9.43 6.03
N LEU A 316 -0.20 9.51 5.32
CA LEU A 316 -0.11 10.24 4.06
C LEU A 316 0.06 9.25 2.90
N ARG A 317 -0.93 9.13 2.05
CA ARG A 317 -0.86 8.31 0.84
C ARG A 317 0.00 9.02 -0.21
N PRO A 318 1.04 8.37 -0.77
CA PRO A 318 1.81 8.92 -1.87
C PRO A 318 1.00 8.84 -3.16
N THR A 319 0.55 9.99 -3.68
CA THR A 319 -0.35 10.06 -4.82
C THR A 319 0.35 10.70 -6.01
N THR A 320 0.17 10.14 -7.18
CA THR A 320 0.55 10.68 -8.48
C THR A 320 -0.64 11.41 -9.11
N PRO A 321 -0.42 12.25 -10.14
CA PRO A 321 -1.52 12.95 -10.81
C PRO A 321 -2.60 12.04 -11.43
N ASP A 322 -2.23 10.81 -11.81
CA ASP A 322 -3.13 9.82 -12.42
C ASP A 322 -3.59 8.71 -11.43
N ASN A 323 -3.30 8.85 -10.14
CA ASN A 323 -3.56 7.88 -9.08
C ASN A 323 -2.89 6.49 -9.27
N ALA A 324 -2.06 6.33 -10.28
CA ALA A 324 -1.37 5.08 -10.58
C ALA A 324 0.10 5.13 -10.15
N PRO A 325 0.68 4.03 -9.66
CA PRO A 325 2.05 4.02 -9.16
C PRO A 325 3.07 4.25 -10.28
N ALA A 326 4.23 4.81 -9.92
CA ALA A 326 5.41 4.83 -10.75
C ALA A 326 6.32 3.66 -10.36
N ILE A 327 6.49 2.68 -11.27
CA ILE A 327 7.20 1.43 -10.99
C ILE A 327 8.16 1.11 -12.14
N GLY A 328 9.40 0.77 -11.80
CA GLY A 328 10.42 0.33 -12.76
C GLY A 328 11.47 1.39 -13.08
N PRO A 329 12.23 1.24 -14.18
CA PRO A 329 13.33 2.12 -14.53
C PRO A 329 12.85 3.55 -14.82
N GLY A 330 13.58 4.53 -14.27
CA GLY A 330 13.37 5.95 -14.51
C GLY A 330 14.08 6.44 -15.78
N ALA A 331 13.95 7.75 -16.05
CA ALA A 331 14.62 8.40 -17.19
C ALA A 331 16.16 8.44 -17.04
N VAL A 332 16.67 8.38 -15.80
CA VAL A 332 18.10 8.37 -15.50
C VAL A 332 18.61 6.94 -15.37
N PRO A 333 19.62 6.51 -16.14
CA PRO A 333 20.22 5.18 -16.00
C PRO A 333 20.72 4.92 -14.57
N GLY A 334 20.30 3.78 -14.00
CA GLY A 334 20.57 3.40 -12.60
C GLY A 334 19.51 3.83 -11.60
N LEU A 335 18.53 4.66 -12.02
CA LEU A 335 17.41 5.04 -11.17
C LEU A 335 16.18 4.15 -11.43
N HIS A 336 15.57 3.63 -10.36
CA HIS A 336 14.31 2.90 -10.39
C HIS A 336 13.31 3.53 -9.43
N TRP A 337 12.04 3.46 -9.78
CA TRP A 337 10.96 4.01 -8.97
C TRP A 337 10.06 2.90 -8.44
N ALA A 338 9.61 3.07 -7.20
CA ALA A 338 8.66 2.20 -6.52
C ALA A 338 7.80 3.05 -5.57
N THR A 339 7.03 3.98 -6.12
CA THR A 339 6.30 5.01 -5.35
C THR A 339 4.96 5.39 -6.00
N GLY A 340 4.19 6.25 -5.36
CA GLY A 340 2.94 6.75 -5.94
C GLY A 340 1.77 5.76 -5.89
N HIS A 341 1.83 4.76 -5.03
CA HIS A 341 0.82 3.68 -4.96
C HIS A 341 -0.54 4.12 -4.40
N PHE A 342 -0.68 5.35 -3.94
CA PHE A 342 -1.91 5.90 -3.36
C PHE A 342 -2.52 4.95 -2.33
N ARG A 343 -3.77 4.48 -2.57
CA ARG A 343 -4.49 3.56 -1.67
C ARG A 343 -4.12 2.08 -1.86
N HIS A 344 -3.36 1.74 -2.91
CA HIS A 344 -3.08 0.37 -3.33
C HIS A 344 -1.71 -0.17 -2.87
N GLY A 345 -0.94 0.55 -2.06
CA GLY A 345 0.43 0.19 -1.71
C GLY A 345 0.57 -1.21 -1.11
N ILE A 346 -0.33 -1.61 -0.22
CA ILE A 346 -0.31 -2.96 0.35
C ILE A 346 -0.69 -4.01 -0.71
N LEU A 347 -1.77 -3.79 -1.43
CA LEU A 347 -2.19 -4.68 -2.53
C LEU A 347 -1.07 -4.90 -3.55
N LEU A 348 -0.36 -3.85 -3.95
CA LEU A 348 0.62 -3.90 -5.02
C LEU A 348 2.04 -4.28 -4.56
N THR A 349 2.25 -4.57 -3.28
CA THR A 349 3.57 -4.91 -2.75
C THR A 349 4.26 -6.05 -3.52
N PRO A 350 3.64 -7.23 -3.77
CA PRO A 350 4.30 -8.31 -4.50
C PRO A 350 4.67 -7.91 -5.94
N VAL A 351 3.71 -7.44 -6.72
CA VAL A 351 3.93 -7.15 -8.15
C VAL A 351 4.90 -5.98 -8.36
N THR A 352 4.91 -4.99 -7.45
CA THR A 352 5.90 -3.90 -7.50
C THR A 352 7.31 -4.43 -7.32
N ALA A 353 7.52 -5.33 -6.37
CA ALA A 353 8.83 -5.92 -6.13
C ALA A 353 9.31 -6.71 -7.35
N GLU A 354 8.44 -7.52 -7.98
CA GLU A 354 8.78 -8.28 -9.19
C GLU A 354 9.15 -7.38 -10.36
N ILE A 355 8.34 -6.34 -10.66
CA ILE A 355 8.60 -5.40 -11.75
C ILE A 355 9.92 -4.65 -11.55
N VAL A 356 10.17 -4.16 -10.33
CA VAL A 356 11.41 -3.41 -10.05
C VAL A 356 12.62 -4.32 -10.15
N VAL A 357 12.55 -5.54 -9.61
CA VAL A 357 13.68 -6.49 -9.65
C VAL A 357 13.96 -6.97 -11.08
N ALA A 358 12.94 -7.22 -11.90
CA ALA A 358 13.15 -7.49 -13.32
C ALA A 358 13.93 -6.36 -14.00
N GLY A 359 13.54 -5.09 -13.75
CA GLY A 359 14.29 -3.92 -14.24
C GLY A 359 15.73 -3.82 -13.73
N LEU A 360 15.98 -4.16 -12.45
CA LEU A 360 17.34 -4.21 -11.89
C LEU A 360 18.22 -5.27 -12.57
N MET A 361 17.62 -6.40 -12.94
CA MET A 361 18.30 -7.50 -13.65
C MET A 361 18.43 -7.28 -15.16
N GLY A 362 17.84 -6.20 -15.70
CA GLY A 362 17.79 -5.96 -17.15
C GLY A 362 16.83 -6.92 -17.90
N GLU A 363 15.88 -7.51 -17.18
CA GLU A 363 14.85 -8.40 -17.71
C GLU A 363 13.60 -7.61 -18.12
N ASP A 364 12.78 -8.19 -19.01
CA ASP A 364 11.48 -7.61 -19.37
C ASP A 364 10.51 -7.72 -18.18
N PRO A 365 10.00 -6.60 -17.62
CA PRO A 365 9.06 -6.61 -16.50
C PRO A 365 7.64 -7.03 -16.91
N GLY A 366 7.41 -7.33 -18.20
CA GLY A 366 6.15 -7.76 -18.76
C GLY A 366 5.18 -6.62 -19.11
N GLU A 367 4.14 -6.96 -19.87
CA GLU A 367 3.17 -5.99 -20.41
C GLU A 367 2.47 -5.14 -19.33
N LEU A 368 2.23 -5.72 -18.16
CA LEU A 368 1.56 -5.01 -17.04
C LEU A 368 2.37 -3.82 -16.53
N ALA A 369 3.69 -3.82 -16.69
CA ALA A 369 4.56 -2.76 -16.19
C ALA A 369 4.53 -1.50 -17.08
N ALA A 370 4.23 -1.65 -18.36
CA ALA A 370 4.33 -0.57 -19.34
C ALA A 370 3.45 0.64 -18.99
N ASP A 371 2.22 0.41 -18.52
CA ASP A 371 1.27 1.45 -18.13
C ASP A 371 1.74 2.25 -16.88
N PHE A 372 2.72 1.72 -16.13
CA PHE A 372 3.20 2.29 -14.87
C PHE A 372 4.64 2.81 -14.95
N ALA A 373 5.21 2.86 -16.15
CA ALA A 373 6.55 3.39 -16.38
C ALA A 373 6.67 4.82 -15.81
N PRO A 374 7.70 5.12 -15.00
CA PRO A 374 7.88 6.46 -14.41
C PRO A 374 8.03 7.56 -15.46
N THR A 375 8.55 7.23 -16.63
CA THR A 375 8.78 8.15 -17.75
C THR A 375 7.50 8.75 -18.34
N ARG A 376 6.30 8.20 -18.01
CA ARG A 376 5.03 8.81 -18.42
C ARG A 376 4.79 10.19 -17.78
N PHE A 377 5.54 10.53 -16.75
CA PHE A 377 5.49 11.83 -16.08
C PHE A 377 6.57 12.81 -16.57
N SER A 378 7.44 12.40 -17.52
CA SER A 378 8.49 13.27 -18.04
C SER A 378 7.90 14.55 -18.63
N GLY A 379 8.37 15.72 -18.15
CA GLY A 379 7.87 17.04 -18.58
C GLY A 379 6.62 17.54 -17.86
N LEU A 380 6.07 16.82 -16.90
CA LEU A 380 5.03 17.35 -16.01
C LEU A 380 5.68 18.16 -14.87
N PRO A 381 5.08 19.33 -14.49
CA PRO A 381 5.58 20.08 -13.37
C PRO A 381 5.47 19.28 -12.08
N VAL A 382 6.55 19.24 -11.30
CA VAL A 382 6.53 18.68 -9.94
C VAL A 382 5.90 19.73 -9.03
N ALA A 383 4.77 19.42 -8.38
CA ALA A 383 4.15 20.30 -7.42
C ALA A 383 5.14 20.64 -6.29
N ALA A 384 5.26 21.94 -5.99
CA ALA A 384 6.15 22.47 -4.95
C ALA A 384 5.69 22.11 -3.53
#